data_e04e8f5377ec59a8e5ae2b9694790b4a
#
_entry.id   e04e8f5377ec59a8e5ae2b9694790b4a
#
_cell.length_a   1.000
_cell.length_b   1.000
_cell.length_c   1.000
_cell.angle_alpha   90.00
_cell.angle_beta   90.00
_cell.angle_gamma   90.00
#
_symmetry.space_group_name_H-M   'P 1'
#
loop_
_entity.id
_entity.type
_entity.pdbx_description
1 polymer ?
#
loop_
_entity_poly.entity_id
_entity_poly.type
_entity_poly.pdbx_seq_one_letter_code
_entity_poly.pdbx_strand_id
1 'polypeptide(L)'
;MTSSLSNVVIPRPLKIVAYLFVICGVFSMIDTLVGFFIGRTVLNLGVLYVLVGLGLLRLNPRWLAWAMVFTWLGLILTPIIGVVSAYTPRRLQHIDVFGVYAGQVPHGFILTVTVAMFALFYWQYSVLKSRQVVQLFHLQSIAKVVSPKGVAIRR
;
A
#
# COMPACT_ATOMS: atom_id res chain seq x y z
N MET A 1 8.47 -2.37 -38.44
CA MET A 1 9.08 -1.57 -37.36
C MET A 1 8.40 -1.90 -36.05
N THR A 2 8.80 -2.98 -35.41
CA THR A 2 8.35 -3.38 -34.09
C THR A 2 9.27 -2.74 -33.07
N SER A 3 9.03 -1.43 -32.79
CA SER A 3 9.78 -0.68 -31.80
C SER A 3 9.46 -1.24 -30.40
N SER A 4 10.46 -1.79 -29.84
CA SER A 4 10.68 -2.31 -28.49
C SER A 4 10.09 -1.40 -27.39
N LEU A 5 8.80 -1.60 -27.05
CA LEU A 5 8.19 -1.09 -25.82
C LEU A 5 8.65 -1.87 -24.57
N SER A 6 9.67 -2.73 -24.72
CA SER A 6 10.04 -3.72 -23.71
C SER A 6 10.90 -3.22 -22.54
N ASN A 7 11.29 -1.94 -22.51
CA ASN A 7 12.16 -1.43 -21.42
C ASN A 7 11.65 -0.14 -20.77
N VAL A 8 10.39 -0.09 -20.35
CA VAL A 8 9.96 0.97 -19.47
C VAL A 8 10.61 0.76 -18.09
N VAL A 9 11.70 1.49 -17.85
CA VAL A 9 12.41 1.43 -16.56
C VAL A 9 11.53 2.05 -15.48
N ILE A 10 10.99 1.21 -14.60
CA ILE A 10 10.21 1.68 -13.44
C ILE A 10 11.14 2.42 -12.49
N PRO A 11 10.83 3.67 -12.08
CA PRO A 11 11.64 4.42 -11.14
C PRO A 11 11.83 3.66 -9.82
N ARG A 12 13.05 3.68 -9.28
CA ARG A 12 13.36 3.00 -8.01
C ARG A 12 12.40 3.34 -6.86
N PRO A 13 12.04 4.63 -6.62
CA PRO A 13 11.12 4.97 -5.53
C PRO A 13 9.73 4.34 -5.72
N LEU A 14 9.22 4.23 -6.95
CA LEU A 14 7.94 3.58 -7.22
C LEU A 14 8.00 2.07 -6.91
N LYS A 15 9.13 1.40 -7.23
CA LYS A 15 9.32 -0.01 -6.85
C LYS A 15 9.30 -0.20 -5.35
N ILE A 16 9.98 0.68 -4.59
CA ILE A 16 10.01 0.62 -3.13
C ILE A 16 8.60 0.78 -2.57
N VAL A 17 7.83 1.76 -3.04
CA VAL A 17 6.43 1.95 -2.62
C VAL A 17 5.59 0.71 -2.93
N ALA A 18 5.71 0.15 -4.13
CA ALA A 18 4.98 -1.06 -4.51
C ALA A 18 5.33 -2.27 -3.63
N TYR A 19 6.62 -2.47 -3.34
CA TYR A 19 7.06 -3.54 -2.42
C TYR A 19 6.57 -3.33 -1.00
N LEU A 20 6.54 -2.09 -0.49
CA LEU A 20 5.97 -1.79 0.82
C LEU A 20 4.48 -2.19 0.88
N PHE A 21 3.70 -1.87 -0.16
CA PHE A 21 2.31 -2.32 -0.23
C PHE A 21 2.20 -3.85 -0.22
N VAL A 22 3.04 -4.55 -0.99
CA VAL A 22 3.03 -6.03 -1.00
C VAL A 22 3.39 -6.59 0.37
N ILE A 23 4.45 -6.10 1.00
CA ILE A 23 4.90 -6.56 2.32
C ILE A 23 3.80 -6.33 3.36
N CYS A 24 3.26 -5.11 3.46
CA CYS A 24 2.17 -4.79 4.38
C CYS A 24 0.94 -5.67 4.14
N GLY A 25 0.61 -5.93 2.87
CA GLY A 25 -0.50 -6.79 2.50
C GLY A 25 -0.27 -8.26 2.89
N VAL A 26 0.95 -8.77 2.73
CA VAL A 26 1.30 -10.14 3.15
C VAL A 26 1.21 -10.27 4.67
N PHE A 27 1.73 -9.30 5.45
CA PHE A 27 1.57 -9.30 6.90
C PHE A 27 0.09 -9.29 7.30
N SER A 28 -0.73 -8.50 6.62
CA SER A 28 -2.17 -8.43 6.85
C SER A 28 -2.88 -9.75 6.53
N MET A 29 -2.43 -10.47 5.49
CA MET A 29 -2.94 -11.82 5.19
C MET A 29 -2.59 -12.82 6.29
N ILE A 30 -1.35 -12.79 6.77
CA ILE A 30 -0.90 -13.68 7.86
C ILE A 30 -1.73 -13.39 9.12
N ASP A 31 -1.90 -12.12 9.48
CA ASP A 31 -2.72 -11.73 10.65
C ASP A 31 -4.16 -12.20 10.51
N THR A 32 -4.77 -12.06 9.33
CA THR A 32 -6.12 -12.56 9.05
C THR A 32 -6.22 -14.08 9.19
N LEU A 33 -5.25 -14.82 8.66
CA LEU A 33 -5.21 -16.28 8.75
C LEU A 33 -5.06 -16.73 10.21
N VAL A 34 -4.12 -16.13 10.94
CA VAL A 34 -3.92 -16.44 12.37
C VAL A 34 -5.19 -16.11 13.17
N GLY A 35 -5.80 -14.94 12.92
CA GLY A 35 -7.07 -14.57 13.54
C GLY A 35 -8.16 -15.60 13.31
N PHE A 36 -8.28 -16.11 12.08
CA PHE A 36 -9.26 -17.15 11.74
C PHE A 36 -9.01 -18.45 12.54
N PHE A 37 -7.77 -18.90 12.68
CA PHE A 37 -7.45 -20.09 13.47
C PHE A 37 -7.70 -19.93 14.98
N ILE A 38 -7.63 -18.69 15.49
CA ILE A 38 -7.91 -18.39 16.91
C ILE A 38 -9.42 -18.13 17.15
N GLY A 39 -10.27 -18.26 16.10
CA GLY A 39 -11.70 -18.02 16.19
C GLY A 39 -12.11 -16.53 16.22
N ARG A 40 -11.21 -15.62 15.85
CA ARG A 40 -11.50 -14.19 15.69
C ARG A 40 -11.80 -13.87 14.23
N THR A 41 -13.00 -13.45 13.94
CA THR A 41 -13.36 -13.00 12.58
C THR A 41 -12.93 -11.54 12.42
N VAL A 42 -11.72 -11.31 11.95
CA VAL A 42 -11.23 -9.96 11.63
C VAL A 42 -11.20 -9.79 10.12
N LEU A 43 -12.05 -8.91 9.62
CA LEU A 43 -12.07 -8.53 8.21
C LEU A 43 -10.97 -7.50 8.00
N ASN A 44 -9.79 -7.96 7.55
CA ASN A 44 -8.63 -7.10 7.36
C ASN A 44 -8.51 -6.64 5.91
N LEU A 45 -8.90 -5.38 5.65
CA LEU A 45 -8.80 -4.75 4.34
C LEU A 45 -7.35 -4.62 3.84
N GLY A 46 -6.37 -4.84 4.70
CA GLY A 46 -4.96 -4.80 4.35
C GLY A 46 -4.56 -5.85 3.30
N VAL A 47 -5.34 -6.92 3.15
CA VAL A 47 -5.15 -7.91 2.08
C VAL A 47 -5.18 -7.25 0.70
N LEU A 48 -5.98 -6.18 0.52
CA LEU A 48 -6.04 -5.43 -0.72
C LEU A 48 -4.71 -4.74 -1.07
N TYR A 49 -3.84 -4.49 -0.10
CA TYR A 49 -2.53 -3.89 -0.35
C TYR A 49 -1.64 -4.76 -1.25
N VAL A 50 -1.77 -6.09 -1.20
CA VAL A 50 -1.05 -7.00 -2.12
C VAL A 50 -1.45 -6.69 -3.55
N LEU A 51 -2.76 -6.58 -3.82
CA LEU A 51 -3.28 -6.31 -5.16
C LEU A 51 -2.84 -4.93 -5.66
N VAL A 52 -2.87 -3.93 -4.78
CA VAL A 52 -2.40 -2.58 -5.09
C VAL A 52 -0.92 -2.58 -5.42
N GLY A 53 -0.08 -3.22 -4.61
CA GLY A 53 1.36 -3.31 -4.84
C GLY A 53 1.70 -4.02 -6.17
N LEU A 54 1.08 -5.16 -6.45
CA LEU A 54 1.25 -5.87 -7.72
C LEU A 54 0.72 -5.06 -8.91
N GLY A 55 -0.39 -4.35 -8.72
CA GLY A 55 -0.96 -3.47 -9.74
C GLY A 55 -0.05 -2.28 -10.07
N LEU A 56 0.63 -1.70 -9.08
CA LEU A 56 1.64 -0.65 -9.28
C LEU A 56 2.85 -1.18 -10.05
N LEU A 57 3.33 -2.39 -9.76
CA LEU A 57 4.44 -3.02 -10.49
C LEU A 57 4.06 -3.31 -11.95
N ARG A 58 2.79 -3.60 -12.22
CA ARG A 58 2.26 -3.78 -13.58
C ARG A 58 1.91 -2.47 -14.29
N LEU A 59 2.19 -1.32 -13.66
CA LEU A 59 1.92 0.03 -14.15
C LEU A 59 0.45 0.23 -14.61
N ASN A 60 -0.50 -0.38 -13.92
CA ASN A 60 -1.90 -0.24 -14.26
C ASN A 60 -2.47 1.05 -13.61
N PRO A 61 -3.01 2.01 -14.38
CA PRO A 61 -3.45 3.31 -13.86
C PRO A 61 -4.57 3.23 -12.81
N ARG A 62 -5.42 2.22 -12.86
CA ARG A 62 -6.46 2.01 -11.85
C ARG A 62 -5.86 1.76 -10.46
N TRP A 63 -4.76 1.03 -10.39
CA TRP A 63 -4.10 0.72 -9.13
C TRP A 63 -3.32 1.90 -8.56
N LEU A 64 -2.87 2.83 -9.41
CA LEU A 64 -2.30 4.09 -8.94
C LEU A 64 -3.35 4.92 -8.18
N ALA A 65 -4.58 5.00 -8.69
CA ALA A 65 -5.67 5.69 -8.00
C ALA A 65 -5.96 5.03 -6.63
N TRP A 66 -6.06 3.70 -6.57
CA TRP A 66 -6.24 2.96 -5.32
C TRP A 66 -5.08 3.16 -4.35
N ALA A 67 -3.84 3.14 -4.82
CA ALA A 67 -2.67 3.42 -4.00
C ALA A 67 -2.73 4.82 -3.38
N MET A 68 -3.15 5.83 -4.15
CA MET A 68 -3.35 7.18 -3.63
C MET A 68 -4.44 7.22 -2.56
N VAL A 69 -5.58 6.55 -2.77
CA VAL A 69 -6.67 6.48 -1.78
C VAL A 69 -6.19 5.83 -0.48
N PHE A 70 -5.50 4.69 -0.54
CA PHE A 70 -4.97 4.04 0.66
C PHE A 70 -3.91 4.87 1.39
N THR A 71 -3.05 5.55 0.64
CA THR A 71 -2.05 6.46 1.23
C THR A 71 -2.72 7.66 1.90
N TRP A 72 -3.76 8.23 1.30
CA TRP A 72 -4.58 9.29 1.90
C TRP A 72 -5.28 8.83 3.19
N LEU A 73 -5.89 7.64 3.15
CA LEU A 73 -6.49 7.03 4.35
C LEU A 73 -5.44 6.86 5.45
N GLY A 74 -4.25 6.37 5.12
CA GLY A 74 -3.14 6.26 6.07
C GLY A 74 -2.74 7.60 6.67
N LEU A 75 -2.63 8.67 5.86
CA LEU A 75 -2.31 10.01 6.31
C LEU A 75 -3.35 10.60 7.27
N ILE A 76 -4.63 10.29 7.05
CA ILE A 76 -5.72 10.78 7.91
C ILE A 76 -5.84 9.93 9.17
N LEU A 77 -5.81 8.61 9.05
CA LEU A 77 -6.03 7.70 10.18
C LEU A 77 -4.85 7.70 11.15
N THR A 78 -3.61 7.82 10.66
CA THR A 78 -2.42 7.78 11.53
C THR A 78 -2.45 8.85 12.63
N PRO A 79 -2.66 10.16 12.36
CA PRO A 79 -2.74 11.15 13.42
C PRO A 79 -3.96 10.95 14.33
N ILE A 80 -5.10 10.48 13.81
CA ILE A 80 -6.29 10.18 14.62
C ILE A 80 -5.96 9.07 15.63
N ILE A 81 -5.33 7.98 15.17
CA ILE A 81 -4.90 6.88 16.04
C ILE A 81 -3.89 7.38 17.07
N GLY A 82 -2.93 8.24 16.67
CA GLY A 82 -1.97 8.84 17.58
C GLY A 82 -2.62 9.66 18.68
N VAL A 83 -3.58 10.52 18.32
CA VAL A 83 -4.35 11.33 19.29
C VAL A 83 -5.18 10.44 20.21
N VAL A 84 -5.95 9.49 19.66
CA VAL A 84 -6.77 8.57 20.47
C VAL A 84 -5.88 7.79 21.43
N SER A 85 -4.74 7.29 20.97
CA SER A 85 -3.79 6.56 21.81
C SER A 85 -3.21 7.42 22.93
N ALA A 86 -2.99 8.73 22.70
CA ALA A 86 -2.48 9.63 23.73
C ALA A 86 -3.49 9.86 24.88
N TYR A 87 -4.79 9.83 24.57
CA TYR A 87 -5.86 10.00 25.57
C TYR A 87 -6.34 8.67 26.18
N THR A 88 -5.95 7.54 25.63
CA THR A 88 -6.35 6.22 26.14
C THR A 88 -5.60 5.90 27.44
N PRO A 89 -6.29 5.47 28.52
CA PRO A 89 -5.66 5.11 29.77
C PRO A 89 -4.63 3.98 29.58
N ARG A 90 -3.47 4.09 30.23
CA ARG A 90 -2.35 3.13 30.10
C ARG A 90 -2.77 1.67 30.33
N ARG A 91 -3.79 1.44 31.17
CA ARG A 91 -4.29 0.09 31.46
C ARG A 91 -4.96 -0.60 30.26
N LEU A 92 -5.40 0.19 29.28
CA LEU A 92 -6.06 -0.32 28.06
C LEU A 92 -5.11 -0.37 26.85
N GLN A 93 -3.86 0.11 27.04
CA GLN A 93 -2.84 0.09 25.97
C GLN A 93 -2.07 -1.22 26.05
N HIS A 94 -2.56 -2.19 25.31
CA HIS A 94 -1.86 -3.45 25.07
C HIS A 94 -1.70 -3.66 23.57
N ILE A 95 -0.61 -4.27 23.20
CA ILE A 95 -0.40 -4.72 21.81
C ILE A 95 -0.66 -6.21 21.77
N ASP A 96 -1.60 -6.59 20.93
CA ASP A 96 -1.78 -7.96 20.48
C ASP A 96 -1.02 -8.12 19.15
N VAL A 97 -0.03 -8.97 19.12
CA VAL A 97 0.66 -9.35 17.89
C VAL A 97 0.20 -10.76 17.52
N PHE A 98 -0.43 -10.89 16.38
CA PHE A 98 -1.05 -12.15 15.91
C PHE A 98 -2.00 -12.78 16.95
N GLY A 99 -2.73 -11.95 17.70
CA GLY A 99 -3.66 -12.42 18.72
C GLY A 99 -3.01 -12.86 20.04
N VAL A 100 -1.70 -12.69 20.19
CA VAL A 100 -0.97 -12.97 21.42
C VAL A 100 -0.70 -11.65 22.15
N TYR A 101 -1.00 -11.63 23.46
CA TYR A 101 -0.72 -10.49 24.31
C TYR A 101 0.81 -10.25 24.41
N ALA A 102 1.27 -9.15 23.83
CA ALA A 102 2.70 -8.82 23.81
C ALA A 102 3.14 -7.90 24.97
N GLY A 103 2.20 -7.41 25.80
CA GLY A 103 2.48 -6.57 26.96
C GLY A 103 2.03 -5.12 26.84
N GLN A 104 2.32 -4.34 27.88
CA GLN A 104 2.02 -2.90 27.94
C GLN A 104 3.10 -2.13 27.17
N VAL A 105 2.66 -1.17 26.37
CA VAL A 105 3.55 -0.38 25.54
C VAL A 105 3.70 1.04 26.09
N PRO A 106 4.94 1.55 26.23
CA PRO A 106 5.18 2.92 26.67
C PRO A 106 4.57 3.92 25.67
N HIS A 107 3.94 4.98 26.17
CA HIS A 107 3.39 6.05 25.33
C HIS A 107 4.40 6.64 24.33
N GLY A 108 5.65 6.79 24.77
CA GLY A 108 6.72 7.28 23.88
C GLY A 108 6.94 6.41 22.65
N PHE A 109 6.83 5.08 22.81
CA PHE A 109 6.96 4.16 21.68
C PHE A 109 5.80 4.32 20.68
N ILE A 110 4.55 4.41 21.16
CA ILE A 110 3.38 4.60 20.31
C ILE A 110 3.49 5.92 19.52
N LEU A 111 3.88 7.00 20.19
CA LEU A 111 4.10 8.30 19.54
C LEU A 111 5.18 8.22 18.45
N THR A 112 6.32 7.59 18.76
CA THR A 112 7.41 7.43 17.80
C THR A 112 6.97 6.64 16.57
N VAL A 113 6.26 5.52 16.78
CA VAL A 113 5.72 4.70 15.68
C VAL A 113 4.70 5.50 14.85
N THR A 114 3.83 6.25 15.50
CA THR A 114 2.83 7.10 14.82
C THR A 114 3.51 8.14 13.93
N VAL A 115 4.52 8.85 14.44
CA VAL A 115 5.28 9.84 13.66
C VAL A 115 6.02 9.17 12.50
N ALA A 116 6.65 8.03 12.73
CA ALA A 116 7.35 7.28 11.69
C ALA A 116 6.40 6.81 10.58
N MET A 117 5.23 6.30 10.95
CA MET A 117 4.19 5.87 10.00
C MET A 117 3.63 7.05 9.21
N PHE A 118 3.39 8.19 9.86
CA PHE A 118 2.94 9.41 9.18
C PHE A 118 3.97 9.88 8.16
N ALA A 119 5.26 9.93 8.53
CA ALA A 119 6.34 10.29 7.63
C ALA A 119 6.43 9.31 6.44
N LEU A 120 6.25 8.01 6.69
CA LEU A 120 6.24 6.98 5.65
C LEU A 120 5.09 7.19 4.65
N PHE A 121 3.86 7.41 5.12
CA PHE A 121 2.71 7.68 4.25
C PHE A 121 2.87 8.98 3.48
N TYR A 122 3.42 10.03 4.11
CA TYR A 122 3.71 11.28 3.43
C TYR A 122 4.75 11.10 2.31
N TRP A 123 5.80 10.33 2.58
CA TRP A 123 6.80 10.00 1.57
C TRP A 123 6.19 9.18 0.42
N GLN A 124 5.38 8.16 0.71
CA GLN A 124 4.66 7.37 -0.30
C GLN A 124 3.78 8.27 -1.17
N TYR A 125 3.02 9.16 -0.55
CA TYR A 125 2.18 10.13 -1.27
C TYR A 125 3.01 11.02 -2.20
N SER A 126 4.13 11.55 -1.72
CA SER A 126 5.03 12.39 -2.51
C SER A 126 5.59 11.65 -3.73
N VAL A 127 5.96 10.38 -3.56
CA VAL A 127 6.42 9.52 -4.67
C VAL A 127 5.32 9.27 -5.69
N LEU A 128 4.11 8.88 -5.23
CA LEU A 128 2.99 8.57 -6.12
C LEU A 128 2.52 9.81 -6.91
N LYS A 129 2.60 11.01 -6.31
CA LYS A 129 2.24 12.29 -6.95
C LYS A 129 3.33 12.84 -7.85
N SER A 130 4.53 12.27 -7.85
CA SER A 130 5.65 12.79 -8.66
C SER A 130 5.30 12.80 -10.14
N ARG A 131 5.73 13.85 -10.86
CA ARG A 131 5.46 14.02 -12.30
C ARG A 131 5.95 12.82 -13.11
N GLN A 132 7.07 12.24 -12.72
CA GLN A 132 7.64 11.08 -13.40
C GLN A 132 6.73 9.85 -13.33
N VAL A 133 6.14 9.59 -12.16
CA VAL A 133 5.22 8.47 -11.95
C VAL A 133 3.93 8.68 -12.74
N VAL A 134 3.31 9.85 -12.62
CA VAL A 134 2.06 10.18 -13.32
C VAL A 134 2.22 10.08 -14.83
N GLN A 135 3.31 10.61 -15.39
CA GLN A 135 3.60 10.55 -16.83
C GLN A 135 3.79 9.09 -17.31
N LEU A 136 4.48 8.25 -16.54
CA LEU A 136 4.65 6.84 -16.87
C LEU A 136 3.32 6.11 -17.03
N PHE A 137 2.40 6.31 -16.09
CA PHE A 137 1.08 5.69 -16.15
C PHE A 137 0.25 6.24 -17.30
N HIS A 138 0.39 7.53 -17.61
CA HIS A 138 -0.32 8.17 -18.73
C HIS A 138 0.18 7.62 -20.08
N LEU A 139 1.49 7.54 -20.28
CA LEU A 139 2.08 6.99 -21.50
C LEU A 139 1.67 5.53 -21.73
N GLN A 140 1.61 4.73 -20.67
CA GLN A 140 1.21 3.33 -20.78
C GLN A 140 -0.28 3.19 -21.07
N SER A 141 -1.11 4.09 -20.55
CA SER A 141 -2.53 4.16 -20.86
C SER A 141 -2.75 4.40 -22.36
N ILE A 142 -2.02 5.37 -22.94
CA ILE A 142 -2.09 5.69 -24.38
C ILE A 142 -1.59 4.52 -25.22
N ALA A 143 -0.45 3.92 -24.85
CA ALA A 143 0.11 2.77 -25.58
C ALA A 143 -0.85 1.58 -25.62
N LYS A 144 -1.62 1.36 -24.55
CA LYS A 144 -2.62 0.29 -24.46
C LYS A 144 -3.85 0.56 -25.32
N VAL A 145 -4.20 1.83 -25.55
CA VAL A 145 -5.32 2.24 -26.42
C VAL A 145 -4.91 2.17 -27.89
N VAL A 146 -3.68 2.58 -28.21
CA VAL A 146 -3.14 2.62 -29.58
C VAL A 146 -2.76 1.25 -30.14
N SER A 147 -2.51 0.26 -29.26
CA SER A 147 -2.33 -1.14 -29.68
C SER A 147 -3.69 -1.86 -29.70
N PRO A 148 -4.50 -1.74 -30.76
CA PRO A 148 -5.74 -2.47 -30.87
C PRO A 148 -5.41 -3.95 -30.91
N LYS A 149 -6.13 -4.72 -30.09
CA LYS A 149 -6.15 -6.18 -30.10
C LYS A 149 -6.16 -6.66 -31.55
N GLY A 150 -5.05 -7.28 -31.95
CA GLY A 150 -4.99 -8.21 -33.05
C GLY A 150 -5.90 -7.88 -34.25
N VAL A 151 -5.38 -7.21 -35.25
CA VAL A 151 -5.80 -7.51 -36.61
C VAL A 151 -5.49 -9.01 -36.78
N ALA A 152 -6.49 -9.85 -36.55
CA ALA A 152 -6.46 -11.24 -36.95
C ALA A 152 -6.32 -11.22 -38.48
N ILE A 153 -5.08 -11.33 -38.95
CA ILE A 153 -4.81 -11.65 -40.34
C ILE A 153 -5.33 -13.07 -40.52
N ARG A 154 -6.62 -13.21 -40.96
CA ARG A 154 -7.10 -14.41 -41.59
C ARG A 154 -6.28 -14.58 -42.86
N ARG A 155 -5.36 -15.49 -42.84
CA ARG A 155 -4.86 -16.19 -44.03
C ARG A 155 -5.61 -17.47 -44.22
#